data_ec15c5e1a29f6bbfeb626734b9ec7e35
#
_entry.id   ec15c5e1a29f6bbfeb626734b9ec7e35
#
_cell.length_a   1.000
_cell.length_b   1.000
_cell.length_c   1.000
_cell.angle_alpha   90.00
_cell.angle_beta   90.00
_cell.angle_gamma   90.00
#
_symmetry.space_group_name_H-M   'P 1'
#
loop_
_entity.id
_entity.type
_entity.pdbx_description
1 polymer ?
#
loop_
_entity_poly.entity_id
_entity_poly.type
_entity_poly.pdbx_seq_one_letter_code
_entity_poly.pdbx_strand_id
1 'polypeptide(L)'
;MIRVPTHREPTHPGEMLLEEFLIPMGITQRELSKEIHVPYQRINEIVNKRRGITPSTALRLSKFFGVSEYFWMSLQLHWDLYKAKCIEINELKTIRQFC
;
A
#
# COMPACT_ATOMS: atom_id res chain seq x y z
N MET A 1 6.51 -20.35 22.17
CA MET A 1 6.06 -20.23 20.79
C MET A 1 5.63 -18.79 20.46
N ILE A 2 6.06 -18.34 19.35
CA ILE A 2 5.76 -16.98 18.96
C ILE A 2 4.47 -16.94 18.16
N ARG A 3 3.59 -16.08 18.57
CA ARG A 3 2.34 -15.90 17.86
C ARG A 3 2.37 -14.60 17.08
N VAL A 4 2.07 -14.72 15.82
CA VAL A 4 1.90 -13.53 14.99
C VAL A 4 0.56 -12.91 15.33
N PRO A 5 0.54 -11.63 15.70
CA PRO A 5 -0.73 -10.97 15.98
C PRO A 5 -1.61 -10.98 14.75
N THR A 6 -2.80 -11.56 14.86
CA THR A 6 -3.71 -11.65 13.73
C THR A 6 -4.41 -10.33 13.45
N HIS A 7 -4.33 -9.39 14.39
CA HIS A 7 -5.01 -8.11 14.25
C HIS A 7 -4.07 -6.96 13.96
N ARG A 8 -2.82 -7.28 13.69
CA ARG A 8 -1.85 -6.23 13.41
C ARG A 8 -2.13 -5.61 12.06
N GLU A 9 -2.23 -4.28 12.06
CA GLU A 9 -2.45 -3.55 10.84
C GLU A 9 -1.19 -3.64 9.95
N PRO A 10 -1.36 -4.00 8.69
CA PRO A 10 -0.20 -4.04 7.78
C PRO A 10 0.23 -2.63 7.42
N THR A 11 1.41 -2.55 6.81
CA THR A 11 1.94 -1.27 6.37
C THR A 11 1.17 -0.79 5.15
N HIS A 12 0.67 0.43 5.22
CA HIS A 12 0.04 1.05 4.06
C HIS A 12 1.10 1.36 3.00
N PRO A 13 0.78 1.20 1.71
CA PRO A 13 1.76 1.53 0.66
C PRO A 13 2.31 2.94 0.75
N GLY A 14 1.49 3.90 1.19
CA GLY A 14 1.95 5.28 1.35
C GLY A 14 2.96 5.44 2.46
N GLU A 15 2.79 4.69 3.53
CA GLU A 15 3.75 4.70 4.62
C GLU A 15 5.08 4.13 4.16
N MET A 16 5.03 3.03 3.41
CA MET A 16 6.23 2.43 2.84
C MET A 16 6.93 3.42 1.91
N LEU A 17 6.17 4.09 1.05
CA LEU A 17 6.71 5.06 0.12
C LEU A 17 7.43 6.18 0.85
N LEU A 18 6.81 6.73 1.87
CA LEU A 18 7.38 7.85 2.62
C LEU A 18 8.60 7.42 3.43
N GLU A 19 8.43 6.41 4.27
CA GLU A 19 9.43 6.06 5.28
C GLU A 19 10.63 5.32 4.71
N GLU A 20 10.41 4.49 3.70
CA GLU A 20 11.48 3.63 3.20
C GLU A 20 12.08 4.10 1.88
N PHE A 21 11.44 5.04 1.20
CA PHE A 21 11.94 5.52 -0.09
C PHE A 21 12.18 7.03 -0.09
N LEU A 22 11.14 7.82 0.12
CA LEU A 22 11.28 9.27 -0.03
C LEU A 22 12.23 9.88 1.00
N ILE A 23 12.03 9.59 2.28
CA ILE A 23 12.87 10.14 3.32
C ILE A 23 14.32 9.67 3.21
N PRO A 24 14.57 8.35 3.14
CA PRO A 24 15.96 7.89 3.03
C PRO A 24 16.68 8.38 1.79
N MET A 25 15.97 8.55 0.68
CA MET A 25 16.57 8.98 -0.58
C MET A 25 16.62 10.50 -0.74
N GLY A 26 16.02 11.22 0.19
CA GLY A 26 16.00 12.68 0.11
C GLY A 26 15.19 13.21 -1.05
N ILE A 27 14.12 12.49 -1.44
CA ILE A 27 13.26 12.88 -2.55
C ILE A 27 11.98 13.47 -2.00
N THR A 28 11.59 14.65 -2.48
CA THR A 28 10.34 15.26 -2.05
C THR A 28 9.16 14.67 -2.83
N GLN A 29 7.97 14.85 -2.28
CA GLN A 29 6.77 14.40 -2.99
C GLN A 29 6.61 15.11 -4.32
N ARG A 30 6.99 16.37 -4.39
CA ARG A 30 6.90 17.13 -5.64
C ARG A 30 7.87 16.61 -6.69
N GLU A 31 9.08 16.26 -6.24
CA GLU A 31 10.05 15.68 -7.17
C GLU A 31 9.55 14.35 -7.71
N LEU A 32 9.01 13.50 -6.83
CA LEU A 32 8.47 12.22 -7.27
C LEU A 32 7.34 12.43 -8.27
N SER A 33 6.44 13.37 -7.96
CA SER A 33 5.32 13.69 -8.82
C SER A 33 5.78 13.99 -10.24
N LYS A 34 6.82 14.79 -10.38
CA LYS A 34 7.36 15.11 -11.68
C LYS A 34 7.98 13.90 -12.36
N GLU A 35 8.74 13.12 -11.62
CA GLU A 35 9.47 12.00 -12.20
C GLU A 35 8.57 10.88 -12.71
N ILE A 36 7.47 10.61 -12.01
CA ILE A 36 6.61 9.50 -12.39
C ILE A 36 5.33 9.97 -13.08
N HIS A 37 5.20 11.27 -13.32
CA HIS A 37 4.08 11.85 -14.05
C HIS A 37 2.74 11.58 -13.37
N VAL A 38 2.70 11.77 -12.07
CA VAL A 38 1.49 11.64 -11.26
C VAL A 38 1.28 12.96 -10.53
N PRO A 39 0.05 13.47 -10.48
CA PRO A 39 -0.19 14.75 -9.79
C PRO A 39 0.28 14.72 -8.35
N TYR A 40 0.86 15.83 -7.90
CA TYR A 40 1.34 15.94 -6.53
C TYR A 40 0.24 15.59 -5.52
N GLN A 41 -0.97 16.06 -5.77
CA GLN A 41 -2.06 15.80 -4.84
C GLN A 41 -2.29 14.31 -4.63
N ARG A 42 -2.16 13.52 -5.70
CA ARG A 42 -2.33 12.08 -5.59
C ARG A 42 -1.22 11.45 -4.75
N ILE A 43 0.02 11.88 -4.96
CA ILE A 43 1.14 11.41 -4.14
C ILE A 43 0.89 11.74 -2.68
N ASN A 44 0.46 12.96 -2.41
CA ASN A 44 0.19 13.40 -1.05
C ASN A 44 -0.92 12.58 -0.41
N GLU A 45 -1.97 12.27 -1.15
CA GLU A 45 -3.07 11.46 -0.64
C GLU A 45 -2.61 10.03 -0.32
N ILE A 46 -1.77 9.48 -1.17
CA ILE A 46 -1.23 8.14 -0.94
C ILE A 46 -0.38 8.12 0.33
N VAL A 47 0.51 9.09 0.47
CA VAL A 47 1.40 9.18 1.62
C VAL A 47 0.60 9.34 2.91
N ASN A 48 -0.53 10.03 2.85
CA ASN A 48 -1.37 10.26 4.01
C ASN A 48 -2.45 9.19 4.19
N LYS A 49 -2.33 8.08 3.48
CA LYS A 49 -3.23 6.93 3.61
C LYS A 49 -4.66 7.22 3.22
N ARG A 50 -4.88 8.26 2.43
CA ARG A 50 -6.22 8.62 1.98
C ARG A 50 -6.56 7.97 0.64
N ARG A 51 -5.58 7.39 -0.01
CA ARG A 51 -5.75 6.77 -1.31
C ARG A 51 -4.80 5.60 -1.42
N GLY A 52 -5.23 4.56 -2.11
CA GLY A 52 -4.40 3.41 -2.35
C GLY A 52 -3.60 3.54 -3.64
N ILE A 53 -2.80 2.53 -3.90
CA ILE A 53 -1.99 2.45 -5.10
C ILE A 53 -2.73 1.60 -6.13
N THR A 54 -2.89 2.15 -7.32
CA THR A 54 -3.46 1.43 -8.45
C THR A 54 -2.34 0.78 -9.25
N PRO A 55 -2.67 -0.16 -10.15
CA PRO A 55 -1.65 -0.75 -11.02
C PRO A 55 -0.84 0.29 -11.78
N SER A 56 -1.47 1.34 -12.27
CA SER A 56 -0.75 2.39 -12.99
C SER A 56 0.31 3.04 -12.11
N THR A 57 -0.06 3.39 -10.88
CA THR A 57 0.89 4.00 -9.95
C THR A 57 1.99 3.02 -9.56
N ALA A 58 1.63 1.75 -9.37
CA ALA A 58 2.62 0.72 -9.03
C ALA A 58 3.66 0.58 -10.14
N LEU A 59 3.22 0.57 -11.39
CA LEU A 59 4.14 0.48 -12.52
C LEU A 59 5.11 1.66 -12.57
N ARG A 60 4.58 2.86 -12.30
CA ARG A 60 5.40 4.07 -12.33
C ARG A 60 6.41 4.09 -11.19
N LEU A 61 5.98 3.69 -9.99
CA LEU A 61 6.88 3.61 -8.85
C LEU A 61 7.95 2.56 -9.07
N SER A 62 7.57 1.42 -9.64
CA SER A 62 8.53 0.35 -9.88
C SER A 62 9.55 0.78 -10.92
N LYS A 63 9.13 1.51 -11.94
CA LYS A 63 10.05 2.00 -12.95
C LYS A 63 11.06 2.97 -12.36
N PHE A 64 10.59 3.87 -11.52
CA PHE A 64 11.45 4.91 -10.95
C PHE A 64 12.39 4.35 -9.88
N PHE A 65 11.89 3.51 -8.98
CA PHE A 65 12.70 3.00 -7.87
C PHE A 65 13.41 1.70 -8.17
N GLY A 66 13.08 1.06 -9.29
CA GLY A 66 13.73 -0.20 -9.64
C GLY A 66 13.26 -1.38 -8.81
N VAL A 67 12.07 -1.30 -8.23
CA VAL A 67 11.47 -2.37 -7.44
C VAL A 67 10.30 -2.93 -8.23
N SER A 68 10.01 -4.22 -8.03
CA SER A 68 8.92 -4.86 -8.74
C SER A 68 7.57 -4.19 -8.48
N GLU A 69 6.73 -4.11 -9.51
CA GLU A 69 5.37 -3.61 -9.33
C GLU A 69 4.58 -4.50 -8.37
N TYR A 70 4.96 -5.77 -8.27
CA TYR A 70 4.30 -6.68 -7.33
C TYR A 70 4.61 -6.31 -5.89
N PHE A 71 5.76 -5.71 -5.63
CA PHE A 71 6.09 -5.22 -4.30
C PHE A 71 5.03 -4.20 -3.84
N TRP A 72 4.73 -3.24 -4.71
CA TRP A 72 3.76 -2.19 -4.38
C TRP A 72 2.34 -2.74 -4.30
N MET A 73 1.98 -3.61 -5.25
CA MET A 73 0.63 -4.17 -5.26
C MET A 73 0.41 -5.15 -4.10
N SER A 74 1.46 -5.83 -3.64
CA SER A 74 1.34 -6.70 -2.48
C SER A 74 1.01 -5.90 -1.23
N LEU A 75 1.63 -4.73 -1.06
CA LEU A 75 1.31 -3.87 0.07
C LEU A 75 -0.15 -3.45 0.02
N GLN A 76 -0.62 -3.08 -1.16
CA GLN A 76 -2.01 -2.67 -1.32
C GLN A 76 -2.96 -3.83 -1.05
N LEU A 77 -2.63 -5.01 -1.56
CA LEU A 77 -3.45 -6.20 -1.35
C LEU A 77 -3.58 -6.53 0.14
N HIS A 78 -2.48 -6.52 0.85
CA HIS A 78 -2.50 -6.84 2.28
C HIS A 78 -3.33 -5.81 3.06
N TRP A 79 -3.20 -4.54 2.69
CA TRP A 79 -3.97 -3.49 3.34
C TRP A 79 -5.46 -3.67 3.09
N ASP A 80 -5.82 -3.90 1.82
CA ASP A 80 -7.22 -4.05 1.45
C ASP A 80 -7.86 -5.26 2.11
N LEU A 81 -7.13 -6.39 2.15
CA LEU A 81 -7.64 -7.60 2.79
C LEU A 81 -7.82 -7.39 4.30
N TYR A 82 -6.87 -6.72 4.93
CA TYR A 82 -6.97 -6.45 6.35
C TYR A 82 -8.23 -5.62 6.66
N LYS A 83 -8.43 -4.55 5.89
CA LYS A 83 -9.58 -3.68 6.10
C LYS A 83 -10.89 -4.41 5.85
N ALA A 84 -10.95 -5.20 4.79
CA ALA A 84 -12.15 -5.95 4.47
C ALA A 84 -12.46 -6.97 5.57
N LYS A 85 -11.44 -7.65 6.08
CA LYS A 85 -11.64 -8.62 7.15
C LYS A 85 -12.16 -7.97 8.42
N CYS A 86 -11.64 -6.79 8.75
CA CYS A 86 -12.10 -6.08 9.93
C CYS A 86 -13.56 -5.69 9.82
N ILE A 87 -14.00 -5.29 8.61
CA ILE A 87 -15.36 -4.86 8.40
C ILE A 87 -16.32 -6.06 8.34
N GLU A 88 -15.89 -7.15 7.72
CA GLU A 88 -16.79 -8.26 7.41
C GLU A 88 -16.61 -9.48 8.31
N ILE A 89 -15.87 -9.35 9.39
CA ILE A 89 -15.51 -10.50 10.20
C ILE A 89 -16.73 -11.31 10.66
N ASN A 90 -17.80 -10.64 11.05
CA ASN A 90 -19.00 -11.34 11.54
C ASN A 90 -19.71 -12.05 10.41
N GLU A 91 -19.80 -11.41 9.25
CA GLU A 91 -20.44 -12.01 8.10
C GLU A 91 -19.65 -13.22 7.62
N LEU A 92 -18.33 -13.12 7.59
CA LEU A 92 -17.48 -14.20 7.13
C LEU A 92 -17.64 -15.46 7.99
N LYS A 93 -17.90 -15.30 9.27
CA LYS A 93 -18.09 -16.43 10.17
C LYS A 93 -19.31 -17.26 9.82
N THR A 94 -20.25 -16.70 9.08
CA THR A 94 -21.46 -17.43 8.69
C THR A 94 -21.27 -18.21 7.40
N ILE A 95 -20.19 -17.98 6.68
CA ILE A 95 -19.93 -18.69 5.42
C ILE A 95 -19.25 -20.01 5.73
N ARG A 96 -19.86 -21.07 5.24
CA ARG A 96 -19.34 -22.42 5.47
C ARG A 96 -18.46 -22.85 4.32
N GLN A 97 -17.35 -23.48 4.66
CA GLN A 97 -16.47 -24.01 3.64
C GLN A 97 -17.13 -25.16 2.93
N PHE A 98 -17.05 -25.15 1.62
CA PHE A 98 -17.57 -26.21 0.80
C PHE A 98 -16.70 -27.45 0.94
N CYS A 99 -17.36 -28.57 1.14
CA CYS A 99 -16.77 -29.88 1.16
C CYS A 99 -17.07 -30.63 2.46
#